data_794617c0bd73dabc27f0d55b53e5e912
#
_entry.id   794617c0bd73dabc27f0d55b53e5e912
#
_cell.length_a   1.000
_cell.length_b   1.000
_cell.length_c   1.000
_cell.angle_alpha   90.00
_cell.angle_beta   90.00
_cell.angle_gamma   90.00
#
_symmetry.space_group_name_H-M   'P 1'
#
loop_
_entity.id
_entity.type
_entity.pdbx_description
1 polymer ?
#
loop_
_entity_poly.entity_id
_entity_poly.type
_entity_poly.pdbx_seq_one_letter_code
_entity_poly.pdbx_strand_id
1 'polypeptide(L)'
;MTEIELKAHVRDPGETERSILGFAEAQGEVLKRDVYWRRRAESGVDGTVKLRIRDGDGKTVVTYKRKELRGDIEVNDEREFEVSDRAALECLITDLGFSPYISKEKKTKSFAFVGDGEIPVTIELSLVTGLGWFVEIEILAESPDDAETARAQKLLRATLARCGISESELEPRFYTEMLAEKAGRQPL
;
A
#
# COMPACT_ATOMS: atom_id res chain seq x y z
N MET A 1 12.70 4.92 -6.01
CA MET A 1 11.60 4.52 -6.92
C MET A 1 10.33 5.12 -6.36
N THR A 2 9.49 5.68 -7.19
CA THR A 2 8.22 6.30 -6.81
C THR A 2 7.08 5.37 -7.17
N GLU A 3 6.22 5.06 -6.22
CA GLU A 3 5.01 4.29 -6.38
C GLU A 3 3.83 5.25 -6.56
N ILE A 4 3.09 5.08 -7.64
CA ILE A 4 1.85 5.83 -7.91
C ILE A 4 0.74 4.82 -7.84
N GLU A 5 -0.11 4.93 -6.80
CA GLU A 5 -1.16 3.94 -6.53
C GLU A 5 -2.52 4.58 -6.28
N LEU A 6 -3.57 3.85 -6.60
CA LEU A 6 -4.92 4.10 -6.12
C LEU A 6 -5.46 2.88 -5.41
N LYS A 7 -6.38 3.14 -4.48
CA LYS A 7 -7.05 2.12 -3.69
C LYS A 7 -8.54 2.34 -3.71
N ALA A 8 -9.30 1.25 -3.83
CA ALA A 8 -10.76 1.29 -3.81
C ALA A 8 -11.35 0.12 -3.01
N HIS A 9 -12.54 0.33 -2.45
CA HIS A 9 -13.33 -0.73 -1.86
C HIS A 9 -13.85 -1.70 -2.91
N VAL A 10 -13.92 -2.99 -2.56
CA VAL A 10 -14.45 -4.05 -3.42
C VAL A 10 -15.68 -4.66 -2.76
N ARG A 11 -16.83 -4.61 -3.44
CA ARG A 11 -18.09 -5.17 -2.94
C ARG A 11 -18.22 -6.66 -3.24
N ASP A 12 -17.89 -7.06 -4.47
CA ASP A 12 -17.88 -8.46 -4.91
C ASP A 12 -16.48 -8.87 -5.39
N PRO A 13 -15.67 -9.48 -4.50
CA PRO A 13 -14.31 -9.87 -4.85
C PRO A 13 -14.26 -10.96 -5.93
N GLY A 14 -15.30 -11.79 -6.05
CA GLY A 14 -15.35 -12.84 -7.06
C GLY A 14 -15.62 -12.28 -8.47
N GLU A 15 -16.48 -11.27 -8.58
CA GLU A 15 -16.71 -10.57 -9.84
C GLU A 15 -15.47 -9.75 -10.24
N THR A 16 -14.90 -9.02 -9.29
CA THR A 16 -13.69 -8.23 -9.51
C THR A 16 -12.53 -9.11 -9.97
N GLU A 17 -12.29 -10.26 -9.32
CA GLU A 17 -11.23 -11.20 -9.73
C GLU A 17 -11.44 -11.71 -11.17
N ARG A 18 -12.68 -12.08 -11.52
CA ARG A 18 -13.00 -12.50 -12.90
C ARG A 18 -12.74 -11.41 -13.92
N SER A 19 -13.08 -10.16 -13.59
CA SER A 19 -12.81 -9.01 -14.44
C SER A 19 -11.31 -8.80 -14.65
N ILE A 20 -10.51 -8.87 -13.57
CA ILE A 20 -9.05 -8.73 -13.62
C ILE A 20 -8.44 -9.82 -14.49
N LEU A 21 -8.82 -11.07 -14.30
CA LEU A 21 -8.32 -12.22 -15.07
C LEU A 21 -8.65 -12.12 -16.57
N GLY A 22 -9.61 -11.28 -16.96
CA GLY A 22 -9.92 -11.00 -18.36
C GLY A 22 -8.83 -10.18 -19.09
N PHE A 23 -7.86 -9.59 -18.36
CA PHE A 23 -6.85 -8.73 -18.98
C PHE A 23 -5.48 -8.72 -18.27
N ALA A 24 -5.34 -9.37 -17.13
CA ALA A 24 -4.11 -9.42 -16.35
C ALA A 24 -3.76 -10.86 -15.97
N GLU A 25 -2.48 -11.14 -15.81
CA GLU A 25 -1.96 -12.45 -15.45
C GLU A 25 -1.81 -12.57 -13.94
N ALA A 26 -2.28 -13.68 -13.36
CA ALA A 26 -2.12 -13.95 -11.95
C ALA A 26 -0.64 -14.21 -11.61
N GLN A 27 -0.15 -13.52 -10.58
CA GLN A 27 1.23 -13.64 -10.09
C GLN A 27 1.35 -14.48 -8.81
N GLY A 28 0.22 -14.77 -8.15
CA GLY A 28 0.18 -15.59 -6.96
C GLY A 28 -0.63 -14.98 -5.82
N GLU A 29 -0.59 -15.66 -4.68
CA GLU A 29 -1.27 -15.24 -3.46
C GLU A 29 -0.28 -15.22 -2.29
N VAL A 30 -0.35 -14.20 -1.45
CA VAL A 30 0.55 -14.02 -0.30
C VAL A 30 -0.22 -13.48 0.90
N LEU A 31 0.17 -13.94 2.10
CA LEU A 31 -0.28 -13.36 3.36
C LEU A 31 0.77 -12.37 3.85
N LYS A 32 0.43 -11.09 3.86
CA LYS A 32 1.31 -9.99 4.30
C LYS A 32 0.96 -9.60 5.73
N ARG A 33 1.93 -9.63 6.65
CA ARG A 33 1.80 -9.21 8.05
C ARG A 33 2.72 -8.04 8.31
N ASP A 34 2.14 -6.89 8.54
CA ASP A 34 2.82 -5.62 8.74
C ASP A 34 2.67 -5.13 10.16
N VAL A 35 3.74 -4.64 10.75
CA VAL A 35 3.71 -3.83 11.97
C VAL A 35 4.22 -2.45 11.62
N TYR A 36 3.39 -1.43 11.89
CA TYR A 36 3.76 -0.04 11.72
C TYR A 36 4.28 0.50 13.04
N TRP A 37 5.37 1.24 12.98
CA TRP A 37 6.03 1.86 14.10
C TRP A 37 5.94 3.38 13.98
N ARG A 38 5.78 4.05 15.10
CA ARG A 38 5.81 5.51 15.17
C ARG A 38 6.87 5.97 16.15
N ARG A 39 7.47 7.11 15.89
CA ARG A 39 8.33 7.79 16.87
C ARG A 39 7.44 8.56 17.84
N ARG A 40 7.71 8.51 19.13
CA ARG A 40 7.12 9.45 20.08
C ARG A 40 7.59 10.86 19.72
N ALA A 41 6.66 11.76 19.41
CA ALA A 41 6.98 13.15 19.21
C ALA A 41 7.48 13.75 20.54
N GLU A 42 8.73 14.15 20.59
CA GLU A 42 9.15 15.21 21.50
C GLU A 42 8.61 16.50 20.88
N SER A 43 7.64 17.12 21.59
CA SER A 43 7.07 18.45 21.34
C SER A 43 7.26 19.01 19.91
N GLY A 44 6.22 18.93 19.07
CA GLY A 44 5.98 19.86 17.99
C GLY A 44 6.49 19.53 16.61
N VAL A 45 7.18 18.41 16.39
CA VAL A 45 7.45 17.89 15.05
C VAL A 45 6.55 16.69 14.85
N ASP A 46 5.49 16.90 14.11
CA ASP A 46 4.59 15.83 13.68
C ASP A 46 5.42 14.79 12.92
N GLY A 47 5.64 13.65 13.58
CA GLY A 47 6.54 12.64 13.06
C GLY A 47 5.90 11.84 11.93
N THR A 48 5.93 12.41 10.72
CA THR A 48 5.48 11.75 9.48
C THR A 48 6.36 10.58 9.04
N VAL A 49 7.33 10.16 9.87
CA VAL A 49 8.15 8.99 9.60
C VAL A 49 7.35 7.74 9.93
N LYS A 50 6.86 7.09 8.89
CA LYS A 50 6.20 5.78 8.99
C LYS A 50 7.22 4.70 8.66
N LEU A 51 7.52 3.87 9.66
CA LEU A 51 8.34 2.68 9.49
C LEU A 51 7.41 1.48 9.50
N ARG A 52 7.49 0.64 8.47
CA ARG A 52 6.78 -0.64 8.38
C ARG A 52 7.79 -1.77 8.48
N ILE A 53 7.52 -2.73 9.35
CA ILE A 53 8.23 -4.01 9.38
C ILE A 53 7.24 -5.06 8.88
N ARG A 54 7.61 -5.76 7.81
CA ARG A 54 6.82 -6.82 7.18
C ARG A 54 7.54 -8.15 7.31
N ASP A 55 6.83 -9.16 7.80
CA ASP A 55 7.26 -10.55 7.67
C ASP A 55 6.50 -11.22 6.53
N GLY A 56 7.21 -11.96 5.71
CA GLY A 56 6.68 -12.74 4.62
C GLY A 56 7.77 -13.58 3.98
N ASP A 57 7.43 -14.78 3.52
CA ASP A 57 8.32 -15.70 2.78
C ASP A 57 9.69 -15.96 3.45
N GLY A 58 9.70 -15.98 4.80
CA GLY A 58 10.93 -16.21 5.59
C GLY A 58 11.88 -15.02 5.66
N LYS A 59 11.44 -13.85 5.22
CA LYS A 59 12.21 -12.60 5.25
C LYS A 59 11.52 -11.55 6.09
N THR A 60 12.33 -10.69 6.70
CA THR A 60 11.86 -9.44 7.33
C THR A 60 12.27 -8.26 6.46
N VAL A 61 11.30 -7.54 5.95
CA VAL A 61 11.50 -6.35 5.12
C VAL A 61 11.08 -5.12 5.89
N VAL A 62 11.94 -4.12 5.89
CA VAL A 62 11.69 -2.81 6.48
C VAL A 62 11.45 -1.81 5.38
N THR A 63 10.31 -1.12 5.45
CA THR A 63 9.97 -0.05 4.51
C THR A 63 9.93 1.28 5.27
N TYR A 64 10.70 2.22 4.78
CA TYR A 64 10.61 3.62 5.16
C TYR A 64 9.88 4.37 4.05
N LYS A 65 8.70 4.90 4.36
CA LYS A 65 7.79 5.52 3.40
C LYS A 65 7.62 7.00 3.70
N ARG A 66 7.87 7.85 2.69
CA ARG A 66 7.37 9.23 2.67
C ARG A 66 6.15 9.25 1.77
N LYS A 67 4.99 9.48 2.37
CA LYS A 67 3.72 9.48 1.66
C LYS A 67 3.30 10.89 1.30
N GLU A 68 2.86 11.06 0.05
CA GLU A 68 2.20 12.25 -0.44
C GLU A 68 0.87 11.84 -1.06
N LEU A 69 -0.20 12.57 -0.74
CA LEU A 69 -1.49 12.40 -1.37
C LEU A 69 -1.71 13.53 -2.37
N ARG A 70 -1.91 13.19 -3.64
CA ARG A 70 -2.25 14.11 -4.72
C ARG A 70 -3.68 13.84 -5.20
N GLY A 71 -4.65 14.52 -4.56
CA GLY A 71 -6.07 14.20 -4.70
C GLY A 71 -6.40 12.89 -3.98
N ASP A 72 -6.87 11.89 -4.73
CA ASP A 72 -7.23 10.55 -4.26
C ASP A 72 -6.20 9.46 -4.65
N ILE A 73 -5.03 9.88 -5.14
CA ILE A 73 -3.93 9.01 -5.58
C ILE A 73 -2.72 9.22 -4.68
N GLU A 74 -2.16 8.10 -4.21
CA GLU A 74 -0.93 8.11 -3.42
C GLU A 74 0.30 8.18 -4.34
N VAL A 75 1.26 9.05 -3.97
CA VAL A 75 2.59 9.13 -4.58
C VAL A 75 3.60 8.96 -3.47
N ASN A 76 4.34 7.86 -3.48
CA ASN A 76 5.17 7.45 -2.35
C ASN A 76 6.66 7.31 -2.76
N ASP A 77 7.57 7.94 -1.99
CA ASP A 77 9.01 7.61 -2.02
C ASP A 77 9.26 6.49 -1.00
N GLU A 78 9.50 5.29 -1.49
CA GLU A 78 9.74 4.11 -0.66
C GLU A 78 11.19 3.69 -0.69
N ARG A 79 11.70 3.33 0.50
CA ARG A 79 13.01 2.71 0.65
C ARG A 79 12.85 1.43 1.43
N GLU A 80 13.17 0.32 0.78
CA GLU A 80 13.06 -1.01 1.36
C GLU A 80 14.44 -1.63 1.54
N PHE A 81 14.59 -2.38 2.63
CA PHE A 81 15.76 -3.21 2.88
C PHE A 81 15.39 -4.44 3.71
N GLU A 82 16.12 -5.53 3.48
CA GLU A 82 15.96 -6.76 4.25
C GLU A 82 16.78 -6.69 5.55
N VAL A 83 16.26 -7.30 6.60
CA VAL A 83 16.92 -7.41 7.90
C VAL A 83 17.02 -8.88 8.28
N SER A 84 18.22 -9.31 8.64
CA SER A 84 18.50 -10.70 9.04
C SER A 84 18.07 -11.01 10.48
N ASP A 85 17.98 -9.98 11.35
CA ASP A 85 17.58 -10.12 12.76
C ASP A 85 16.53 -9.06 13.11
N ARG A 86 15.28 -9.48 13.09
CA ARG A 86 14.14 -8.64 13.44
C ARG A 86 14.22 -8.16 14.90
N ALA A 87 14.62 -9.02 15.83
CA ALA A 87 14.63 -8.67 17.24
C ALA A 87 15.67 -7.58 17.54
N ALA A 88 16.86 -7.69 16.92
CA ALA A 88 17.90 -6.66 17.02
C ALA A 88 17.43 -5.32 16.45
N LEU A 89 16.73 -5.35 15.31
CA LEU A 89 16.13 -4.13 14.71
C LEU A 89 15.09 -3.51 15.67
N GLU A 90 14.15 -4.30 16.18
CA GLU A 90 13.10 -3.80 17.08
C GLU A 90 13.69 -3.20 18.38
N CYS A 91 14.77 -3.80 18.90
CA CYS A 91 15.52 -3.23 20.02
C CYS A 91 16.11 -1.86 19.63
N LEU A 92 16.83 -1.78 18.53
CA LEU A 92 17.44 -0.55 18.04
C LEU A 92 16.42 0.58 17.86
N ILE A 93 15.31 0.31 17.14
CA ILE A 93 14.31 1.36 16.88
C ILE A 93 13.55 1.77 18.14
N THR A 94 13.40 0.85 19.11
CA THR A 94 12.83 1.17 20.43
C THR A 94 13.74 2.13 21.17
N ASP A 95 15.05 1.88 21.20
CA ASP A 95 16.05 2.78 21.80
C ASP A 95 16.10 4.15 21.11
N LEU A 96 15.79 4.18 19.81
CA LEU A 96 15.63 5.43 19.04
C LEU A 96 14.28 6.14 19.27
N GLY A 97 13.44 5.63 20.17
CA GLY A 97 12.18 6.25 20.57
C GLY A 97 10.97 5.86 19.71
N PHE A 98 11.09 4.82 18.88
CA PHE A 98 9.94 4.27 18.16
C PHE A 98 9.15 3.31 19.05
N SER A 99 7.86 3.20 18.79
CA SER A 99 6.99 2.20 19.43
C SER A 99 6.03 1.59 18.40
N PRO A 100 5.62 0.32 18.58
CA PRO A 100 4.58 -0.28 17.75
C PRO A 100 3.30 0.55 17.84
N TYR A 101 2.70 0.80 16.67
CA TYR A 101 1.50 1.61 16.57
C TYR A 101 0.28 0.80 16.16
N ILE A 102 0.33 0.17 14.98
CA ILE A 102 -0.76 -0.60 14.44
C ILE A 102 -0.22 -1.80 13.66
N SER A 103 -0.93 -2.92 13.73
CA SER A 103 -0.65 -4.10 12.91
C SER A 103 -1.70 -4.21 11.82
N LYS A 104 -1.26 -4.66 10.63
CA LYS A 104 -2.13 -4.93 9.49
C LYS A 104 -1.81 -6.32 8.95
N GLU A 105 -2.85 -7.11 8.74
CA GLU A 105 -2.77 -8.36 8.01
C GLU A 105 -3.64 -8.28 6.77
N LYS A 106 -3.07 -8.63 5.62
CA LYS A 106 -3.82 -8.73 4.37
C LYS A 106 -3.46 -10.00 3.61
N LYS A 107 -4.50 -10.71 3.15
CA LYS A 107 -4.39 -11.80 2.20
C LYS A 107 -4.58 -11.22 0.81
N THR A 108 -3.55 -11.31 -0.02
CA THR A 108 -3.45 -10.61 -1.30
C THR A 108 -3.29 -11.59 -2.45
N LYS A 109 -4.11 -11.42 -3.47
CA LYS A 109 -3.90 -11.98 -4.80
C LYS A 109 -3.31 -10.89 -5.68
N SER A 110 -2.17 -11.17 -6.31
CA SER A 110 -1.47 -10.23 -7.17
C SER A 110 -1.64 -10.59 -8.63
N PHE A 111 -1.81 -9.57 -9.47
CA PHE A 111 -1.93 -9.68 -10.92
C PHE A 111 -1.06 -8.62 -11.58
N ALA A 112 -0.61 -8.89 -12.80
CA ALA A 112 0.18 -7.92 -13.56
C ALA A 112 -0.26 -7.90 -15.03
N PHE A 113 -0.13 -6.74 -15.65
CA PHE A 113 -0.27 -6.58 -17.09
C PHE A 113 0.57 -5.40 -17.58
N VAL A 114 0.74 -5.31 -18.89
CA VAL A 114 1.40 -4.17 -19.51
C VAL A 114 0.31 -3.25 -20.07
N GLY A 115 0.24 -2.03 -19.54
CA GLY A 115 -0.71 -1.02 -19.97
C GLY A 115 -0.25 -0.21 -21.19
N ASP A 116 -1.03 0.79 -21.56
CA ASP A 116 -0.72 1.68 -22.68
C ASP A 116 0.65 2.35 -22.48
N GLY A 117 1.45 2.38 -23.55
CA GLY A 117 2.81 2.93 -23.50
C GLY A 117 3.83 2.01 -22.86
N GLU A 118 3.56 0.71 -22.82
CA GLU A 118 4.42 -0.33 -22.24
C GLU A 118 4.67 -0.14 -20.74
N ILE A 119 3.74 0.48 -20.02
CA ILE A 119 3.85 0.72 -18.58
C ILE A 119 3.42 -0.54 -17.82
N PRO A 120 4.31 -1.15 -17.00
CA PRO A 120 3.92 -2.26 -16.13
C PRO A 120 2.93 -1.78 -15.06
N VAL A 121 1.85 -2.53 -14.88
CA VAL A 121 0.82 -2.25 -13.88
C VAL A 121 0.64 -3.48 -13.00
N THR A 122 0.68 -3.28 -11.69
CA THR A 122 0.38 -4.29 -10.69
C THR A 122 -1.02 -4.03 -10.13
N ILE A 123 -1.79 -5.11 -9.93
CA ILE A 123 -3.09 -5.07 -9.27
C ILE A 123 -3.04 -6.03 -8.09
N GLU A 124 -3.41 -5.56 -6.92
CA GLU A 124 -3.57 -6.39 -5.73
C GLU A 124 -5.05 -6.41 -5.30
N LEU A 125 -5.67 -7.58 -5.31
CA LEU A 125 -6.98 -7.82 -4.72
C LEU A 125 -6.77 -8.41 -3.33
N SER A 126 -7.12 -7.66 -2.29
CA SER A 126 -6.72 -7.93 -0.91
C SER A 126 -7.91 -7.98 0.05
N LEU A 127 -7.96 -9.03 0.87
CA LEU A 127 -8.77 -9.02 2.09
C LEU A 127 -7.92 -8.48 3.24
N VAL A 128 -8.27 -7.29 3.72
CA VAL A 128 -7.61 -6.65 4.87
C VAL A 128 -8.38 -6.98 6.14
N THR A 129 -7.71 -7.65 7.09
CA THR A 129 -8.34 -8.06 8.35
C THR A 129 -8.92 -6.85 9.07
N GLY A 130 -10.22 -6.92 9.35
CA GLY A 130 -10.96 -5.86 10.04
C GLY A 130 -11.48 -4.73 9.14
N LEU A 131 -11.07 -4.61 7.87
CA LEU A 131 -11.54 -3.55 6.97
C LEU A 131 -12.37 -4.07 5.79
N GLY A 132 -12.14 -5.31 5.34
CA GLY A 132 -12.84 -5.88 4.19
C GLY A 132 -11.96 -5.97 2.95
N TRP A 133 -12.61 -6.02 1.77
CA TRP A 133 -11.95 -6.20 0.50
C TRP A 133 -11.59 -4.87 -0.17
N PHE A 134 -10.38 -4.83 -0.72
CA PHE A 134 -9.85 -3.70 -1.47
C PHE A 134 -9.15 -4.17 -2.76
N VAL A 135 -9.13 -3.30 -3.74
CA VAL A 135 -8.19 -3.35 -4.84
C VAL A 135 -7.17 -2.22 -4.68
N GLU A 136 -5.90 -2.52 -4.88
CA GLU A 136 -4.81 -1.56 -5.03
C GLU A 136 -4.26 -1.71 -6.45
N ILE A 137 -4.09 -0.61 -7.16
CA ILE A 137 -3.53 -0.60 -8.52
C ILE A 137 -2.33 0.33 -8.49
N GLU A 138 -1.19 -0.17 -8.92
CA GLU A 138 0.12 0.44 -8.71
C GLU A 138 0.91 0.51 -10.00
N ILE A 139 1.62 1.62 -10.18
CA ILE A 139 2.63 1.86 -11.22
C ILE A 139 3.91 2.32 -10.53
N LEU A 140 5.01 1.65 -10.83
CA LEU A 140 6.33 2.05 -10.37
C LEU A 140 7.01 2.93 -11.42
N ALA A 141 7.53 4.10 -11.00
CA ALA A 141 8.24 5.04 -11.85
C ALA A 141 9.56 5.50 -11.22
N GLU A 142 10.55 5.81 -12.04
CA GLU A 142 11.80 6.41 -11.57
C GLU A 142 11.70 7.93 -11.68
N SER A 143 11.49 8.62 -10.53
CA SER A 143 11.44 10.09 -10.45
C SER A 143 10.52 10.75 -11.49
N PRO A 144 9.21 10.39 -11.53
CA PRO A 144 8.30 10.84 -12.57
C PRO A 144 8.10 12.35 -12.51
N ASP A 145 8.07 12.99 -13.68
CA ASP A 145 7.63 14.37 -13.81
C ASP A 145 6.08 14.48 -13.71
N ASP A 146 5.57 15.70 -13.74
CA ASP A 146 4.12 15.93 -13.62
C ASP A 146 3.33 15.32 -14.79
N ALA A 147 3.90 15.26 -15.99
CA ALA A 147 3.24 14.70 -17.16
C ALA A 147 3.22 13.17 -17.09
N GLU A 148 4.28 12.54 -16.61
CA GLU A 148 4.34 11.10 -16.36
C GLU A 148 3.41 10.70 -15.23
N THR A 149 3.37 11.48 -14.15
CA THR A 149 2.42 11.29 -13.04
C THR A 149 0.98 11.36 -13.54
N ALA A 150 0.62 12.37 -14.36
CA ALA A 150 -0.72 12.51 -14.92
C ALA A 150 -1.09 11.34 -15.86
N ARG A 151 -0.14 10.82 -16.65
CA ARG A 151 -0.34 9.63 -17.48
C ARG A 151 -0.59 8.38 -16.63
N ALA A 152 0.23 8.18 -15.60
CA ALA A 152 0.06 7.06 -14.67
C ALA A 152 -1.33 7.13 -14.00
N GLN A 153 -1.73 8.29 -13.48
CA GLN A 153 -3.04 8.49 -12.87
C GLN A 153 -4.20 8.15 -13.82
N LYS A 154 -4.11 8.55 -15.08
CA LYS A 154 -5.11 8.21 -16.11
C LYS A 154 -5.18 6.69 -16.33
N LEU A 155 -4.03 6.02 -16.41
CA LEU A 155 -3.97 4.57 -16.58
C LEU A 155 -4.52 3.83 -15.37
N LEU A 156 -4.21 4.28 -14.14
CA LEU A 156 -4.76 3.72 -12.91
C LEU A 156 -6.30 3.76 -12.89
N ARG A 157 -6.91 4.91 -13.24
CA ARG A 157 -8.37 5.05 -13.30
C ARG A 157 -9.00 4.18 -14.40
N ALA A 158 -8.38 4.12 -15.57
CA ALA A 158 -8.84 3.23 -16.64
C ALA A 158 -8.78 1.76 -16.21
N THR A 159 -7.74 1.38 -15.48
CA THR A 159 -7.59 0.03 -14.92
C THR A 159 -8.65 -0.26 -13.85
N LEU A 160 -8.95 0.70 -12.97
CA LEU A 160 -10.01 0.57 -11.97
C LEU A 160 -11.37 0.26 -12.65
N ALA A 161 -11.71 1.00 -13.71
CA ALA A 161 -12.93 0.75 -14.47
C ALA A 161 -12.94 -0.64 -15.12
N ARG A 162 -11.80 -1.13 -15.63
CA ARG A 162 -11.66 -2.51 -16.16
C ARG A 162 -11.85 -3.57 -15.08
N CYS A 163 -11.51 -3.28 -13.82
CA CYS A 163 -11.79 -4.15 -12.68
C CYS A 163 -13.28 -4.20 -12.31
N GLY A 164 -14.14 -3.42 -12.98
CA GLY A 164 -15.56 -3.31 -12.68
C GLY A 164 -15.88 -2.45 -11.46
N ILE A 165 -14.97 -1.57 -11.05
CA ILE A 165 -15.09 -0.76 -9.84
C ILE A 165 -15.30 0.71 -10.23
N SER A 166 -16.32 1.33 -9.60
CA SER A 166 -16.61 2.76 -9.79
C SER A 166 -15.62 3.64 -9.05
N GLU A 167 -15.35 4.85 -9.56
CA GLU A 167 -14.58 5.87 -8.86
C GLU A 167 -15.21 6.30 -7.52
N SER A 168 -16.50 6.11 -7.33
CA SER A 168 -17.17 6.35 -6.05
C SER A 168 -16.73 5.40 -4.92
N GLU A 169 -16.03 4.32 -5.24
CA GLU A 169 -15.47 3.36 -4.29
C GLU A 169 -14.02 3.68 -3.92
N LEU A 170 -13.42 4.74 -4.49
CA LEU A 170 -12.05 5.15 -4.15
C LEU A 170 -11.92 5.45 -2.66
N GLU A 171 -10.85 4.96 -2.05
CA GLU A 171 -10.56 5.16 -0.64
C GLU A 171 -9.18 5.84 -0.49
N PRO A 172 -9.14 7.16 -0.30
CA PRO A 172 -7.88 7.90 -0.17
C PRO A 172 -7.20 7.73 1.19
N ARG A 173 -7.95 7.29 2.23
CA ARG A 173 -7.38 7.12 3.58
C ARG A 173 -6.42 5.95 3.60
N PHE A 174 -5.35 6.09 4.37
CA PHE A 174 -4.41 4.98 4.58
C PHE A 174 -5.02 3.87 5.43
N TYR A 175 -4.63 2.62 5.18
CA TYR A 175 -5.06 1.49 6.02
C TYR A 175 -4.75 1.70 7.50
N THR A 176 -3.62 2.35 7.81
CA THR A 176 -3.24 2.66 9.19
C THR A 176 -4.22 3.63 9.86
N GLU A 177 -4.77 4.57 9.11
CA GLU A 177 -5.79 5.52 9.59
C GLU A 177 -7.11 4.80 9.86
N MET A 178 -7.60 4.03 8.88
CA MET A 178 -8.84 3.26 9.02
C MET A 178 -8.78 2.24 10.17
N LEU A 179 -7.64 1.56 10.33
CA LEU A 179 -7.43 0.61 11.43
C LEU A 179 -7.32 1.31 12.78
N ALA A 180 -6.66 2.48 12.83
CA ALA A 180 -6.55 3.28 14.04
C ALA A 180 -7.91 3.82 14.49
N GLU A 181 -8.69 4.37 13.59
CA GLU A 181 -10.06 4.83 13.83
C GLU A 181 -10.92 3.69 14.41
N LYS A 182 -10.88 2.51 13.78
CA LYS A 182 -11.61 1.33 14.25
C LYS A 182 -11.14 0.84 15.63
N ALA A 183 -9.88 1.01 15.95
CA ALA A 183 -9.30 0.67 17.26
C ALA A 183 -9.50 1.78 18.31
N GLY A 184 -10.18 2.89 18.00
CA GLY A 184 -10.33 4.04 18.89
C GLY A 184 -9.01 4.75 19.20
N ARG A 185 -8.02 4.66 18.30
CA ARG A 185 -6.71 5.32 18.42
C ARG A 185 -6.67 6.58 17.55
N GLN A 186 -5.89 7.57 17.99
CA GLN A 186 -5.64 8.72 17.13
C GLN A 186 -4.85 8.29 15.88
N PRO A 187 -5.21 8.78 14.67
CA PRO A 187 -4.43 8.55 13.46
C PRO A 187 -2.98 9.04 13.60
N LEU A 188 -2.12 8.52 12.72
CA LEU A 188 -0.72 8.96 12.64
C LEU A 188 -0.63 10.34 12.03
#